data_ffb536c45c72630d4ee48604ac6bccda
#
_entry.id   ffb536c45c72630d4ee48604ac6bccda
#
_cell.length_a   1.000
_cell.length_b   1.000
_cell.length_c   1.000
_cell.angle_alpha   90.00
_cell.angle_beta   90.00
_cell.angle_gamma   90.00
#
_symmetry.space_group_name_H-M   'P 1'
#
loop_
_entity.id
_entity.type
_entity.pdbx_description
1 polymer ?
#
loop_
_entity_poly.entity_id
_entity_poly.type
_entity_poly.pdbx_seq_one_letter_code
_entity_poly.pdbx_strand_id
1 'polypeptide(L)'
;MGFISLTRINFLDYEKPIPYERIDAISFKNFRGMEFFQKSLYGNTSFAYIYTSIEYTFEDDSICIQSFFHPSRSYVFNKKAYSKDLLQHELYHFRITELYARMAKERIAKLTSPTESEVEELLVSIKKEENDYQRAYDDDTFHSYVLSEQKKYEKDVDS
;
A
#
# COMPACT_ATOMS: atom_id res chain seq x y z
N MET A 1 4.42 -20.47 -23.42
CA MET A 1 3.09 -19.89 -23.53
C MET A 1 2.35 -19.94 -22.19
N GLY A 2 2.18 -18.77 -21.53
CA GLY A 2 0.92 -18.44 -20.90
C GLY A 2 0.52 -18.91 -19.51
N PHE A 3 1.36 -19.51 -18.67
CA PHE A 3 0.93 -19.95 -17.33
C PHE A 3 1.36 -19.00 -16.17
N ILE A 4 2.25 -18.05 -16.42
CA ILE A 4 2.79 -17.16 -15.36
C ILE A 4 1.84 -15.99 -15.05
N SER A 5 0.91 -15.68 -15.92
CA SER A 5 -0.01 -14.53 -15.77
C SER A 5 -1.14 -14.74 -14.78
N LEU A 6 -1.55 -15.99 -14.51
CA LEU A 6 -2.75 -16.27 -13.69
C LEU A 6 -2.52 -16.16 -12.18
N THR A 7 -1.29 -16.30 -11.71
CA THR A 7 -0.98 -16.19 -10.28
C THR A 7 -0.87 -14.75 -9.77
N ARG A 8 -0.81 -13.78 -10.68
CA ARG A 8 -0.69 -12.34 -10.38
C ARG A 8 -2.00 -11.56 -10.52
N ILE A 9 -3.06 -12.18 -11.07
CA ILE A 9 -4.39 -11.55 -11.11
C ILE A 9 -5.00 -11.67 -9.71
N ASN A 10 -5.08 -10.55 -9.02
CA ASN A 10 -5.80 -10.49 -7.75
C ASN A 10 -7.31 -10.54 -8.03
N PHE A 11 -7.89 -11.73 -7.95
CA PHE A 11 -9.33 -11.96 -8.20
C PHE A 11 -10.27 -11.17 -7.26
N LEU A 12 -9.69 -10.52 -6.22
CA LEU A 12 -10.44 -9.65 -5.33
C LEU A 12 -10.57 -8.21 -5.85
N ASP A 13 -9.82 -7.84 -6.89
CA ASP A 13 -9.90 -6.52 -7.50
C ASP A 13 -10.92 -6.51 -8.65
N TYR A 14 -12.14 -6.07 -8.36
CA TYR A 14 -13.17 -5.81 -9.36
C TYR A 14 -13.10 -4.38 -9.94
N GLU A 15 -12.29 -3.50 -9.36
CA GLU A 15 -11.89 -2.21 -9.92
C GLU A 15 -10.38 -2.17 -10.12
N LYS A 16 -9.94 -1.52 -11.19
CA LYS A 16 -8.52 -1.43 -11.53
C LYS A 16 -7.74 -0.72 -10.42
N PRO A 17 -6.62 -1.28 -9.94
CA PRO A 17 -5.73 -0.59 -9.01
C PRO A 17 -5.24 0.76 -9.56
N ILE A 18 -5.04 1.71 -8.67
CA ILE A 18 -4.61 3.07 -8.98
C ILE A 18 -3.11 3.18 -8.65
N PRO A 19 -2.24 3.51 -9.60
CA PRO A 19 -0.83 3.68 -9.36
C PRO A 19 -0.54 4.96 -8.56
N TYR A 20 0.63 4.99 -7.89
CA TYR A 20 1.01 6.07 -6.99
C TYR A 20 1.02 7.46 -7.64
N GLU A 21 1.37 7.56 -8.91
CA GLU A 21 1.41 8.82 -9.66
C GLU A 21 0.04 9.53 -9.69
N ARG A 22 -1.02 8.82 -9.33
CA ARG A 22 -2.40 9.34 -9.26
C ARG A 22 -2.92 9.52 -7.84
N ILE A 23 -2.04 9.54 -6.83
CA ILE A 23 -2.43 9.64 -5.42
C ILE A 23 -3.30 10.87 -5.15
N ASP A 24 -3.02 12.01 -5.78
CA ASP A 24 -3.76 13.25 -5.59
C ASP A 24 -5.21 13.20 -6.11
N ALA A 25 -5.53 12.22 -6.95
CA ALA A 25 -6.89 11.99 -7.44
C ALA A 25 -7.72 11.07 -6.53
N ILE A 26 -7.10 10.48 -5.48
CA ILE A 26 -7.76 9.55 -4.58
C ILE A 26 -8.59 10.32 -3.54
N SER A 27 -9.81 9.88 -3.35
CA SER A 27 -10.73 10.36 -2.33
C SER A 27 -11.49 9.18 -1.72
N PHE A 28 -12.28 9.40 -0.68
CA PHE A 28 -13.12 8.33 -0.12
C PHE A 28 -14.11 7.70 -1.11
N LYS A 29 -14.40 8.33 -2.24
CA LYS A 29 -15.19 7.74 -3.32
C LYS A 29 -14.51 6.53 -3.98
N ASN A 30 -13.19 6.44 -3.85
CA ASN A 30 -12.39 5.35 -4.38
C ASN A 30 -12.26 4.16 -3.40
N PHE A 31 -12.73 4.30 -2.16
CA PHE A 31 -12.80 3.22 -1.18
C PHE A 31 -14.07 2.41 -1.44
N ARG A 32 -13.96 1.38 -2.28
CA ARG A 32 -15.08 0.63 -2.86
C ARG A 32 -15.22 -0.78 -2.31
N GLY A 33 -14.35 -1.15 -1.35
CA GLY A 33 -14.38 -2.46 -0.71
C GLY A 33 -15.72 -2.73 -0.04
N MET A 34 -16.15 -4.00 -0.10
CA MET A 34 -17.39 -4.43 0.54
C MET A 34 -17.15 -4.64 2.04
N GLU A 35 -17.67 -3.74 2.83
CA GLU A 35 -17.58 -3.69 4.29
C GLU A 35 -17.95 -5.01 4.99
N PHE A 36 -18.85 -5.79 4.38
CA PHE A 36 -19.43 -6.99 4.96
C PHE A 36 -18.42 -8.13 5.18
N PHE A 37 -17.43 -8.29 4.28
CA PHE A 37 -16.48 -9.38 4.39
C PHE A 37 -15.28 -9.06 5.31
N GLN A 38 -15.07 -7.81 5.66
CA GLN A 38 -13.85 -7.37 6.33
C GLN A 38 -14.05 -7.05 7.82
N LYS A 39 -15.28 -6.75 8.26
CA LYS A 39 -15.61 -6.53 9.68
C LYS A 39 -15.25 -7.70 10.60
N SER A 40 -15.21 -8.93 10.07
CA SER A 40 -14.90 -10.12 10.86
C SER A 40 -13.42 -10.39 11.04
N LEU A 41 -12.54 -9.73 10.26
CA LEU A 41 -11.11 -10.04 10.23
C LEU A 41 -10.24 -9.10 11.07
N TYR A 42 -10.64 -7.83 11.29
CA TYR A 42 -9.74 -6.82 11.84
C TYR A 42 -10.23 -6.05 13.07
N GLY A 43 -11.40 -6.37 13.60
CA GLY A 43 -11.95 -5.66 14.76
C GLY A 43 -12.41 -4.22 14.44
N ASN A 44 -13.14 -3.59 15.39
CA ASN A 44 -13.82 -2.30 15.19
C ASN A 44 -12.96 -1.07 15.53
N THR A 45 -11.64 -1.11 15.42
CA THR A 45 -10.78 -0.03 15.90
C THR A 45 -10.41 1.02 14.86
N SER A 46 -10.47 0.70 13.57
CA SER A 46 -10.17 1.64 12.49
C SER A 46 -11.44 2.21 11.83
N PHE A 47 -11.42 3.50 11.50
CA PHE A 47 -12.54 4.18 10.81
C PHE A 47 -12.52 3.95 9.31
N ALA A 48 -11.35 3.73 8.76
CA ALA A 48 -11.10 3.40 7.36
C ALA A 48 -9.98 2.36 7.27
N TYR A 49 -9.83 1.79 6.11
CA TYR A 49 -8.74 0.88 5.79
C TYR A 49 -8.37 1.05 4.33
N ILE A 50 -7.12 1.34 4.08
CA ILE A 50 -6.53 1.38 2.76
C ILE A 50 -5.76 0.08 2.48
N TYR A 51 -5.94 -0.50 1.32
CA TYR A 51 -5.11 -1.60 0.85
C TYR A 51 -4.18 -1.13 -0.25
N THR A 52 -2.90 -1.30 -0.03
CA THR A 52 -1.84 -0.93 -0.98
C THR A 52 -0.93 -2.13 -1.23
N SER A 53 -0.26 -2.13 -2.38
CA SER A 53 0.69 -3.19 -2.74
C SER A 53 1.91 -2.62 -3.43
N ILE A 54 3.03 -3.36 -3.33
CA ILE A 54 4.19 -3.23 -4.20
C ILE A 54 4.14 -4.40 -5.17
N GLU A 55 4.09 -4.10 -6.46
CA GLU A 55 4.04 -5.10 -7.52
C GLU A 55 5.27 -4.96 -8.41
N TYR A 56 5.69 -6.07 -9.01
CA TYR A 56 6.80 -6.09 -9.95
C TYR A 56 6.46 -6.89 -11.19
N THR A 57 7.11 -6.52 -12.30
CA THR A 57 7.19 -7.34 -13.50
C THR A 57 8.64 -7.61 -13.82
N PHE A 58 8.92 -8.82 -14.28
CA PHE A 58 10.24 -9.26 -14.71
C PHE A 58 10.14 -9.72 -16.16
N GLU A 59 10.57 -8.87 -17.09
CA GLU A 59 10.46 -9.11 -18.54
C GLU A 59 11.78 -8.70 -19.23
N ASP A 60 12.30 -9.57 -20.08
CA ASP A 60 13.51 -9.31 -20.88
C ASP A 60 14.68 -8.72 -20.08
N ASP A 61 14.97 -9.33 -18.91
CA ASP A 61 15.98 -8.86 -17.94
C ASP A 61 15.73 -7.45 -17.37
N SER A 62 14.55 -6.87 -17.60
CA SER A 62 14.13 -5.64 -16.99
C SER A 62 13.17 -5.87 -15.83
N ILE A 63 13.34 -5.10 -14.76
CA ILE A 63 12.53 -5.17 -13.57
C ILE A 63 11.80 -3.83 -13.42
N CYS A 64 10.48 -3.88 -13.44
CA CYS A 64 9.64 -2.73 -13.15
C CYS A 64 8.94 -2.96 -11.81
N ILE A 65 9.09 -2.02 -10.87
CA ILE A 65 8.44 -2.06 -9.56
C ILE A 65 7.52 -0.85 -9.47
N GLN A 66 6.29 -1.08 -9.02
CA GLN A 66 5.28 -0.02 -8.84
C GLN A 66 4.49 -0.27 -7.57
N SER A 67 4.00 0.81 -6.95
CA SER A 67 3.04 0.73 -5.87
C SER A 67 1.63 1.07 -6.35
N PHE A 68 0.64 0.40 -5.76
CA PHE A 68 -0.77 0.53 -6.13
C PHE A 68 -1.67 0.67 -4.91
N PHE A 69 -2.70 1.49 -5.06
CA PHE A 69 -3.88 1.52 -4.22
C PHE A 69 -4.97 0.64 -4.84
N HIS A 70 -5.64 -0.16 -4.02
CA HIS A 70 -6.69 -1.09 -4.46
C HIS A 70 -8.08 -0.61 -4.01
N PRO A 71 -8.86 0.02 -4.89
CA PRO A 71 -10.20 0.51 -4.56
C PRO A 71 -11.12 -0.58 -4.00
N SER A 72 -11.10 -1.76 -4.62
CA SER A 72 -11.97 -2.89 -4.27
C SER A 72 -11.69 -3.51 -2.90
N ARG A 73 -10.52 -3.22 -2.33
CA ARG A 73 -10.04 -3.78 -1.06
C ARG A 73 -9.92 -2.73 0.04
N SER A 74 -10.14 -1.48 -0.30
CA SER A 74 -10.10 -0.33 0.62
C SER A 74 -11.53 0.09 0.96
N TYR A 75 -11.80 0.39 2.21
CA TYR A 75 -13.16 0.70 2.67
C TYR A 75 -13.17 1.70 3.82
N VAL A 76 -14.32 2.30 4.07
CA VAL A 76 -14.58 3.16 5.22
C VAL A 76 -15.74 2.59 6.00
N PHE A 77 -15.52 2.28 7.27
CA PHE A 77 -16.54 1.66 8.15
C PHE A 77 -17.70 2.59 8.44
N ASN A 78 -17.44 3.89 8.58
CA ASN A 78 -18.46 4.86 8.93
C ASN A 78 -18.33 6.13 8.07
N LYS A 79 -19.27 6.33 7.17
CA LYS A 79 -19.29 7.51 6.30
C LYS A 79 -19.38 8.84 7.08
N LYS A 80 -19.84 8.82 8.34
CA LYS A 80 -19.85 10.00 9.20
C LYS A 80 -18.45 10.40 9.68
N ALA A 81 -17.46 9.48 9.59
CA ALA A 81 -16.07 9.75 9.94
C ALA A 81 -15.26 10.41 8.81
N TYR A 82 -15.87 10.69 7.67
CA TYR A 82 -15.18 11.35 6.56
C TYR A 82 -14.61 12.68 7.01
N SER A 83 -13.29 12.80 7.02
CA SER A 83 -12.56 14.02 7.30
C SER A 83 -11.32 14.11 6.42
N LYS A 84 -10.76 15.32 6.29
CA LYS A 84 -9.48 15.49 5.59
C LYS A 84 -8.35 14.77 6.31
N ASP A 85 -8.35 14.82 7.64
CA ASP A 85 -7.28 14.22 8.44
C ASP A 85 -7.31 12.69 8.33
N LEU A 86 -8.49 12.07 8.33
CA LEU A 86 -8.63 10.65 8.11
C LEU A 86 -8.17 10.25 6.69
N LEU A 87 -8.60 10.99 5.66
CA LEU A 87 -8.16 10.72 4.30
C LEU A 87 -6.64 10.87 4.16
N GLN A 88 -6.07 11.91 4.75
CA GLN A 88 -4.63 12.13 4.77
C GLN A 88 -3.91 10.99 5.46
N HIS A 89 -4.39 10.53 6.61
CA HIS A 89 -3.85 9.36 7.31
C HIS A 89 -3.80 8.13 6.38
N GLU A 90 -4.91 7.80 5.74
CA GLU A 90 -4.98 6.66 4.82
C GLU A 90 -4.03 6.84 3.61
N LEU A 91 -3.95 8.04 3.05
CA LEU A 91 -3.05 8.30 1.93
C LEU A 91 -1.56 8.24 2.34
N TYR A 92 -1.23 8.50 3.61
CA TYR A 92 0.14 8.29 4.09
C TYR A 92 0.52 6.82 4.17
N HIS A 93 -0.40 5.91 4.43
CA HIS A 93 -0.15 4.47 4.22
C HIS A 93 0.30 4.19 2.79
N PHE A 94 -0.32 4.83 1.79
CA PHE A 94 0.10 4.68 0.39
C PHE A 94 1.46 5.34 0.11
N ARG A 95 1.77 6.47 0.72
CA ARG A 95 3.10 7.10 0.63
C ARG A 95 4.19 6.22 1.25
N ILE A 96 3.91 5.56 2.37
CA ILE A 96 4.81 4.58 2.99
C ILE A 96 5.04 3.41 2.02
N THR A 97 4.00 2.86 1.41
CA THR A 97 4.15 1.80 0.40
C THR A 97 5.03 2.25 -0.77
N GLU A 98 4.86 3.46 -1.28
CA GLU A 98 5.72 4.01 -2.34
C GLU A 98 7.17 4.21 -1.88
N LEU A 99 7.40 4.69 -0.66
CA LEU A 99 8.74 4.80 -0.09
C LEU A 99 9.47 3.45 -0.14
N TYR A 100 8.81 2.39 0.31
CA TYR A 100 9.39 1.04 0.28
C TYR A 100 9.52 0.48 -1.15
N ALA A 101 8.64 0.84 -2.07
CA ALA A 101 8.81 0.53 -3.50
C ALA A 101 10.07 1.19 -4.08
N ARG A 102 10.36 2.44 -3.71
CA ARG A 102 11.60 3.14 -4.10
C ARG A 102 12.83 2.50 -3.47
N MET A 103 12.77 2.14 -2.20
CA MET A 103 13.85 1.41 -1.52
C MET A 103 14.12 0.06 -2.19
N ALA A 104 13.09 -0.65 -2.63
CA ALA A 104 13.23 -1.89 -3.39
C ALA A 104 13.95 -1.65 -4.72
N LYS A 105 13.54 -0.63 -5.49
CA LYS A 105 14.21 -0.23 -6.74
C LYS A 105 15.69 0.05 -6.52
N GLU A 106 16.01 0.83 -5.48
CA GLU A 106 17.38 1.18 -5.15
C GLU A 106 18.23 -0.04 -4.76
N ARG A 107 17.69 -0.95 -3.93
CA ARG A 107 18.38 -2.16 -3.51
C ARG A 107 18.61 -3.11 -4.70
N ILE A 108 17.61 -3.28 -5.56
CA ILE A 108 17.72 -4.11 -6.77
C ILE A 108 18.73 -3.53 -7.76
N ALA A 109 18.77 -2.21 -7.94
CA ALA A 109 19.74 -1.57 -8.81
C ALA A 109 21.21 -1.77 -8.39
N LYS A 110 21.46 -2.17 -7.14
CA LYS A 110 22.79 -2.52 -6.63
C LYS A 110 23.19 -3.97 -6.90
N LEU A 111 22.25 -4.81 -7.36
CA LEU A 111 22.51 -6.20 -7.73
C LEU A 111 23.05 -6.28 -9.16
N THR A 112 23.96 -7.23 -9.40
CA THR A 112 24.50 -7.48 -10.73
C THR A 112 23.70 -8.59 -11.38
N SER A 113 22.90 -8.29 -12.39
CA SER A 113 22.07 -9.25 -13.14
C SER A 113 21.25 -10.18 -12.21
N PRO A 114 20.36 -9.60 -11.37
CA PRO A 114 19.62 -10.38 -10.41
C PRO A 114 18.68 -11.37 -11.10
N THR A 115 18.58 -12.56 -10.54
CA THR A 115 17.56 -13.53 -10.93
C THR A 115 16.19 -13.14 -10.39
N GLU A 116 15.14 -13.67 -10.98
CA GLU A 116 13.77 -13.43 -10.48
C GLU A 116 13.64 -13.88 -9.00
N SER A 117 14.27 -14.99 -8.59
CA SER A 117 14.25 -15.46 -7.21
C SER A 117 14.91 -14.48 -6.23
N GLU A 118 16.04 -13.89 -6.60
CA GLU A 118 16.72 -12.88 -5.78
C GLU A 118 15.86 -11.61 -5.63
N VAL A 119 15.16 -11.22 -6.68
CA VAL A 119 14.20 -10.10 -6.64
C VAL A 119 13.04 -10.41 -5.70
N GLU A 120 12.47 -11.62 -5.79
CA GLU A 120 11.37 -12.05 -4.91
C GLU A 120 11.79 -12.08 -3.44
N GLU A 121 12.95 -12.64 -3.12
CA GLU A 121 13.49 -12.68 -1.75
C GLU A 121 13.69 -11.26 -1.18
N LEU A 122 14.23 -10.35 -2.00
CA LEU A 122 14.40 -8.95 -1.62
C LEU A 122 13.04 -8.27 -1.37
N LEU A 123 12.05 -8.50 -2.23
CA LEU A 123 10.72 -7.94 -2.08
C LEU A 123 9.99 -8.48 -0.84
N VAL A 124 10.20 -9.75 -0.48
CA VAL A 124 9.68 -10.33 0.77
C VAL A 124 10.27 -9.60 1.99
N SER A 125 11.59 -9.33 1.97
CA SER A 125 12.24 -8.55 3.04
C SER A 125 11.70 -7.13 3.12
N ILE A 126 11.58 -6.44 2.00
CA ILE A 126 11.01 -5.08 1.90
C ILE A 126 9.58 -5.06 2.43
N LYS A 127 8.77 -6.06 2.07
CA LYS A 127 7.38 -6.13 2.53
C LYS A 127 7.27 -6.30 4.03
N LYS A 128 8.18 -7.04 4.63
CA LYS A 128 8.25 -7.17 6.10
C LYS A 128 8.59 -5.83 6.75
N GLU A 129 9.62 -5.13 6.26
CA GLU A 129 10.03 -3.81 6.76
C GLU A 129 8.89 -2.80 6.62
N GLU A 130 8.21 -2.77 5.46
CA GLU A 130 7.03 -1.95 5.22
C GLU A 130 5.92 -2.23 6.22
N ASN A 131 5.56 -3.50 6.43
CA ASN A 131 4.49 -3.88 7.35
C ASN A 131 4.80 -3.47 8.80
N ASP A 132 6.06 -3.57 9.23
CA ASP A 132 6.47 -3.14 10.56
C ASP A 132 6.36 -1.61 10.72
N TYR A 133 6.74 -0.84 9.69
CA TYR A 133 6.60 0.62 9.68
C TYR A 133 5.14 1.06 9.61
N GLN A 134 4.31 0.43 8.78
CA GLN A 134 2.87 0.69 8.69
C GLN A 134 2.17 0.48 10.03
N ARG A 135 2.52 -0.60 10.74
CA ARG A 135 1.98 -0.89 12.06
C ARG A 135 2.40 0.16 13.09
N ALA A 136 3.68 0.57 13.10
CA ALA A 136 4.15 1.62 13.99
C ALA A 136 3.43 2.95 13.71
N TYR A 137 3.19 3.28 12.44
CA TYR A 137 2.42 4.46 12.05
C TYR A 137 1.00 4.44 12.61
N ASP A 138 0.29 3.31 12.47
CA ASP A 138 -1.07 3.15 13.02
C ASP A 138 -1.09 3.24 14.54
N ASP A 139 -0.17 2.54 15.20
CA ASP A 139 -0.12 2.47 16.66
C ASP A 139 0.19 3.85 17.28
N ASP A 140 1.16 4.58 16.74
CA ASP A 140 1.59 5.88 17.26
C ASP A 140 0.57 6.98 16.97
N THR A 141 -0.09 6.91 15.82
CA THR A 141 -1.09 7.90 15.41
C THR A 141 -2.49 7.61 15.93
N PHE A 142 -2.70 6.45 16.56
CA PHE A 142 -4.03 5.95 16.94
C PHE A 142 -5.04 6.09 15.80
N HIS A 143 -4.65 5.65 14.60
CA HIS A 143 -5.49 5.71 13.39
C HIS A 143 -6.05 7.11 13.13
N SER A 144 -5.18 8.11 13.04
CA SER A 144 -5.48 9.52 12.78
C SER A 144 -5.89 10.39 13.99
N TYR A 145 -5.98 9.85 15.19
CA TYR A 145 -6.37 10.67 16.36
C TYR A 145 -5.24 11.55 16.90
N VAL A 146 -3.97 11.12 16.77
CA VAL A 146 -2.82 11.85 17.30
C VAL A 146 -2.12 12.60 16.17
N LEU A 147 -2.63 13.76 15.82
CA LEU A 147 -2.13 14.57 14.71
C LEU A 147 -0.66 15.00 14.86
N SER A 148 -0.15 15.15 16.09
CA SER A 148 1.25 15.50 16.33
C SER A 148 2.19 14.37 15.89
N GLU A 149 1.84 13.12 16.17
CA GLU A 149 2.61 11.96 15.73
C GLU A 149 2.48 11.77 14.22
N GLN A 150 1.26 11.90 13.69
CA GLN A 150 1.06 11.86 12.24
C GLN A 150 1.97 12.83 11.50
N LYS A 151 2.09 14.09 11.95
CA LYS A 151 2.98 15.08 11.32
C LYS A 151 4.46 14.73 11.40
N LYS A 152 4.89 13.98 12.42
CA LYS A 152 6.27 13.48 12.48
C LYS A 152 6.53 12.44 11.40
N TYR A 153 5.62 11.47 11.25
CA TYR A 153 5.69 10.45 10.20
C TYR A 153 5.62 11.08 8.80
N GLU A 154 4.72 12.05 8.59
CA GLU A 154 4.62 12.80 7.34
C GLU A 154 5.96 13.41 6.95
N LYS A 155 6.62 14.08 7.88
CA LYS A 155 7.94 14.69 7.66
C LYS A 155 9.01 13.64 7.36
N ASP A 156 8.98 12.49 8.02
CA ASP A 156 9.94 11.41 7.82
C ASP A 156 9.76 10.76 6.44
N VAL A 157 8.53 10.48 6.06
CA VAL A 157 8.19 9.87 4.76
C VAL A 157 8.46 10.80 3.58
N ASP A 158 8.26 12.12 3.75
CA ASP A 158 8.43 13.12 2.68
C ASP A 158 9.90 13.61 2.55
N SER A 159 10.81 13.21 3.45
CA SER A 159 12.23 13.59 3.41
C SER A 159 13.04 12.73 2.44
#